data_8dd010d6f7d8afabdc4de947f7dee75e
#
_entry.id   8dd010d6f7d8afabdc4de947f7dee75e
#
_cell.length_a   1.000
_cell.length_b   1.000
_cell.length_c   1.000
_cell.angle_alpha   90.00
_cell.angle_beta   90.00
_cell.angle_gamma   90.00
#
_symmetry.space_group_name_H-M   'P 1'
#
loop_
_entity.id
_entity.type
_entity.pdbx_description
1 polymer ?
#
loop_
_entity_poly.entity_id
_entity_poly.type
_entity_poly.pdbx_seq_one_letter_code
_entity_poly.pdbx_strand_id
1 'polypeptide(L)'
;MISGLLILCLVGLGTLGMLLLFLWRRLLFLRREVRRLLGEGALSHAPPGPRIVREIHRDLREIARRHREIVRRIAHEDYSLRAILASMVEGVLIADDNMQIRLVNERLQRMFSLPKSPMDRTVMEVFRNHLVQQVIREALDTGKPQSAELQAEIRDGERFQLKHFQVTSVSLRSSDPESTAGALVIFHDVTEIRSLEAVRKEFVANVSHELRTPLSIITGYLETLIDGGGDPETNSRFLLTMHKHAHRLNMLIEDLLAISQLESKKSTLHFQPSDIADSIYRVREQLDARIRETRSTVTLTLPKGLPKIQADAFRVEQALYNLLDNALKHSAKSGATVSIEARTEENAVIVAVCDDGVGIPLSDQPHIFERFYRVHKDRSRDAGGTGLGLSIVKHIVQAHGGAIAVQSVPGSGAKFIMTLPVRQD
;
A
#
# COMPACT_ATOMS: atom_id res chain seq x y z
N MET A 1 9.38 100.32 39.26
CA MET A 1 9.37 99.56 37.97
C MET A 1 9.77 98.13 38.10
N ILE A 2 10.66 97.72 39.02
CA ILE A 2 11.19 96.34 39.12
C ILE A 2 10.15 95.30 39.58
N SER A 3 9.22 95.73 40.53
CA SER A 3 8.18 94.81 41.09
C SER A 3 7.12 94.41 40.07
N GLY A 4 6.78 95.23 39.09
CA GLY A 4 5.81 94.88 38.05
C GLY A 4 6.34 93.84 37.03
N LEU A 5 7.64 93.92 36.75
CA LEU A 5 8.29 93.01 35.77
C LEU A 5 8.43 91.62 36.40
N LEU A 6 8.67 91.55 37.72
CA LEU A 6 8.77 90.30 38.49
C LEU A 6 7.42 89.56 38.55
N ILE A 7 6.33 90.28 38.74
CA ILE A 7 4.98 89.73 38.74
C ILE A 7 4.60 89.20 37.34
N LEU A 8 4.97 89.92 36.30
CA LEU A 8 4.71 89.48 34.89
C LEU A 8 5.50 88.21 34.53
N CYS A 9 6.73 88.12 35.01
CA CYS A 9 7.54 86.91 34.85
C CYS A 9 7.00 85.71 35.60
N LEU A 10 6.55 85.90 36.84
CA LEU A 10 5.95 84.84 37.63
C LEU A 10 4.61 84.38 37.08
N VAL A 11 3.78 85.30 36.56
CA VAL A 11 2.53 84.93 35.89
C VAL A 11 2.84 84.17 34.56
N GLY A 12 3.83 84.62 33.81
CA GLY A 12 4.29 83.93 32.56
C GLY A 12 4.85 82.58 32.85
N LEU A 13 5.66 82.33 33.87
CA LEU A 13 6.14 81.05 34.34
C LEU A 13 5.00 80.13 34.79
N GLY A 14 4.05 80.65 35.52
CA GLY A 14 2.85 79.93 35.99
C GLY A 14 1.97 79.47 34.82
N THR A 15 1.75 80.31 33.81
CA THR A 15 0.97 79.94 32.63
C THR A 15 1.72 78.92 31.74
N LEU A 16 3.04 79.06 31.61
CA LEU A 16 3.87 78.09 30.88
C LEU A 16 3.90 76.73 31.62
N GLY A 17 4.03 76.73 32.94
CA GLY A 17 3.96 75.55 33.76
C GLY A 17 2.62 74.82 33.65
N MET A 18 1.51 75.60 33.69
CA MET A 18 0.17 75.04 33.48
C MET A 18 -0.01 74.45 32.07
N LEU A 19 0.52 75.11 31.04
CA LEU A 19 0.48 74.62 29.65
C LEU A 19 1.28 73.32 29.51
N LEU A 20 2.48 73.24 30.08
CA LEU A 20 3.33 72.05 30.08
C LEU A 20 2.68 70.87 30.85
N LEU A 21 2.05 71.15 31.98
CA LEU A 21 1.33 70.16 32.77
C LEU A 21 0.10 69.60 32.00
N PHE A 22 -0.59 70.53 31.27
CA PHE A 22 -1.71 70.15 30.42
C PHE A 22 -1.27 69.28 29.23
N LEU A 23 -0.18 69.68 28.54
CA LEU A 23 0.40 68.91 27.45
C LEU A 23 0.90 67.53 27.94
N TRP A 24 1.58 67.48 29.10
CA TRP A 24 2.07 66.22 29.67
C TRP A 24 0.92 65.27 30.06
N ARG A 25 -0.15 65.76 30.69
CA ARG A 25 -1.35 64.97 30.97
C ARG A 25 -2.01 64.45 29.69
N ARG A 26 -2.03 65.25 28.66
CA ARG A 26 -2.55 64.85 27.32
C ARG A 26 -1.70 63.79 26.68
N LEU A 27 -0.40 63.84 26.79
CA LEU A 27 0.54 62.85 26.25
C LEU A 27 0.40 61.53 27.01
N LEU A 28 0.24 61.57 28.33
CA LEU A 28 -0.02 60.39 29.12
C LEU A 28 -1.39 59.77 28.80
N PHE A 29 -2.39 60.56 28.55
CA PHE A 29 -3.71 60.10 28.12
C PHE A 29 -3.63 59.40 26.78
N LEU A 30 -3.00 60.02 25.77
CA LEU A 30 -2.76 59.42 24.46
C LEU A 30 -1.96 58.11 24.55
N ARG A 31 -0.92 58.08 25.38
CA ARG A 31 -0.12 56.88 25.60
C ARG A 31 -0.95 55.73 26.25
N ARG A 32 -1.86 56.07 27.18
CA ARG A 32 -2.79 55.08 27.75
C ARG A 32 -3.81 54.60 26.72
N GLU A 33 -4.29 55.46 25.87
CA GLU A 33 -5.28 55.17 24.85
C GLU A 33 -4.68 54.33 23.73
N VAL A 34 -3.46 54.62 23.30
CA VAL A 34 -2.71 53.78 22.34
C VAL A 34 -2.47 52.38 22.94
N ARG A 35 -2.07 52.25 24.21
CA ARG A 35 -1.95 50.96 24.89
C ARG A 35 -3.26 50.19 24.97
N ARG A 36 -4.41 50.89 25.19
CA ARG A 36 -5.73 50.28 25.21
C ARG A 36 -6.18 49.80 23.82
N LEU A 37 -5.82 50.55 22.76
CA LEU A 37 -6.15 50.18 21.39
C LEU A 37 -5.29 49.00 20.87
N LEU A 38 -4.07 48.84 21.37
CA LEU A 38 -3.18 47.71 21.09
C LEU A 38 -3.46 46.50 22.01
N GLY A 39 -4.14 46.67 23.15
CA GLY A 39 -4.57 45.61 24.03
C GLY A 39 -6.07 45.33 23.88
N GLU A 40 -6.47 44.06 24.14
CA GLU A 40 -7.86 43.60 24.09
C GLU A 40 -8.76 44.39 25.07
N GLY A 41 -9.50 45.32 24.54
CA GLY A 41 -10.50 46.04 25.32
C GLY A 41 -11.33 46.98 24.45
N ALA A 42 -12.59 46.64 24.29
CA ALA A 42 -13.55 47.40 23.52
C ALA A 42 -13.68 48.83 24.00
N LEU A 43 -13.49 49.80 23.08
CA LEU A 43 -13.81 51.19 23.33
C LEU A 43 -15.03 51.57 22.50
N SER A 44 -16.15 51.74 23.20
CA SER A 44 -17.41 52.12 22.58
C SER A 44 -17.60 53.66 22.45
N HIS A 45 -16.80 54.51 23.13
CA HIS A 45 -17.04 55.97 23.17
C HIS A 45 -15.82 56.79 22.77
N ALA A 46 -16.05 57.84 21.93
CA ALA A 46 -15.00 58.79 21.57
C ALA A 46 -14.70 59.72 22.80
N PRO A 47 -13.41 60.03 23.05
CA PRO A 47 -13.05 60.90 24.18
C PRO A 47 -13.55 62.32 23.96
N PRO A 48 -14.00 63.03 25.03
CA PRO A 48 -14.28 64.48 24.90
C PRO A 48 -12.99 65.25 24.71
N GLY A 49 -12.91 66.03 23.64
CA GLY A 49 -11.71 66.82 23.36
C GLY A 49 -11.74 67.56 22.01
N PRO A 50 -10.71 68.37 21.72
CA PRO A 50 -10.62 69.11 20.47
C PRO A 50 -10.71 68.21 19.23
N ARG A 51 -11.14 68.82 18.12
CA ARG A 51 -11.36 68.12 16.82
C ARG A 51 -10.16 67.25 16.39
N ILE A 52 -8.95 67.79 16.56
CA ILE A 52 -7.68 67.08 16.19
C ILE A 52 -7.50 65.77 16.99
N VAL A 53 -7.85 65.78 18.30
CA VAL A 53 -7.71 64.56 19.13
C VAL A 53 -8.71 63.47 18.72
N ARG A 54 -9.90 63.88 18.29
CA ARG A 54 -10.91 62.94 17.75
C ARG A 54 -10.51 62.35 16.42
N GLU A 55 -9.87 63.19 15.54
CA GLU A 55 -9.34 62.71 14.26
C GLU A 55 -8.20 61.72 14.44
N ILE A 56 -7.19 62.05 15.27
CA ILE A 56 -6.09 61.10 15.59
C ILE A 56 -6.63 59.79 16.21
N HIS A 57 -7.61 59.90 17.06
CA HIS A 57 -8.19 58.70 17.68
C HIS A 57 -8.97 57.83 16.67
N ARG A 58 -9.62 58.44 15.69
CA ARG A 58 -10.28 57.73 14.60
C ARG A 58 -9.24 57.03 13.69
N ASP A 59 -8.17 57.73 13.35
CA ASP A 59 -7.11 57.16 12.50
C ASP A 59 -6.36 56.03 13.18
N LEU A 60 -6.08 56.15 14.50
CA LEU A 60 -5.50 55.06 15.28
C LEU A 60 -6.41 53.84 15.35
N ARG A 61 -7.75 54.04 15.51
CA ARG A 61 -8.67 52.91 15.42
C ARG A 61 -8.70 52.23 14.09
N GLU A 62 -8.66 52.97 13.02
CA GLU A 62 -8.61 52.47 11.64
C GLU A 62 -7.34 51.65 11.42
N ILE A 63 -6.17 52.17 11.85
CA ILE A 63 -4.88 51.44 11.77
C ILE A 63 -4.93 50.15 12.61
N ALA A 64 -5.41 50.21 13.85
CA ALA A 64 -5.53 49.07 14.71
C ALA A 64 -6.51 48.03 14.15
N ARG A 65 -7.57 48.45 13.47
CA ARG A 65 -8.52 47.55 12.81
C ARG A 65 -7.84 46.86 11.63
N ARG A 66 -7.17 47.61 10.74
CA ARG A 66 -6.44 47.03 9.59
C ARG A 66 -5.35 46.08 10.02
N HIS A 67 -4.59 46.45 11.06
CA HIS A 67 -3.56 45.57 11.61
C HIS A 67 -4.16 44.24 12.11
N ARG A 68 -5.30 44.27 12.87
CA ARG A 68 -5.98 43.07 13.31
C ARG A 68 -6.53 42.23 12.17
N GLU A 69 -7.05 42.86 11.11
CA GLU A 69 -7.51 42.16 9.90
C GLU A 69 -6.36 41.45 9.20
N ILE A 70 -5.20 42.11 9.06
CA ILE A 70 -3.99 41.51 8.48
C ILE A 70 -3.50 40.33 9.30
N VAL A 71 -3.36 40.51 10.63
CA VAL A 71 -2.93 39.43 11.53
C VAL A 71 -3.89 38.22 11.49
N ARG A 72 -5.21 38.47 11.49
CA ARG A 72 -6.20 37.41 11.34
C ARG A 72 -6.10 36.69 10.00
N ARG A 73 -5.86 37.42 8.91
CA ARG A 73 -5.71 36.86 7.58
C ARG A 73 -4.48 35.97 7.50
N ILE A 74 -3.33 36.46 8.00
CA ILE A 74 -2.08 35.67 8.05
C ILE A 74 -2.28 34.40 8.90
N ALA A 75 -2.91 34.53 10.09
CA ALA A 75 -3.19 33.38 10.94
C ALA A 75 -4.13 32.35 10.28
N HIS A 76 -5.12 32.83 9.52
CA HIS A 76 -6.04 31.96 8.78
C HIS A 76 -5.33 31.25 7.59
N GLU A 77 -4.49 31.97 6.88
CA GLU A 77 -3.68 31.40 5.76
C GLU A 77 -2.69 30.37 6.29
N ASP A 78 -1.98 30.65 7.41
CA ASP A 78 -1.07 29.68 8.06
C ASP A 78 -1.81 28.42 8.53
N TYR A 79 -2.97 28.61 9.17
CA TYR A 79 -3.82 27.49 9.59
C TYR A 79 -4.27 26.63 8.40
N SER A 80 -4.71 27.26 7.31
CA SER A 80 -5.14 26.57 6.10
C SER A 80 -4.01 25.79 5.45
N LEU A 81 -2.82 26.38 5.33
CA LEU A 81 -1.62 25.72 4.81
C LEU A 81 -1.24 24.50 5.68
N ARG A 82 -1.21 24.66 7.00
CA ARG A 82 -0.92 23.53 7.91
C ARG A 82 -1.95 22.43 7.81
N ALA A 83 -3.24 22.76 7.69
CA ALA A 83 -4.31 21.78 7.52
C ALA A 83 -4.16 21.00 6.21
N ILE A 84 -3.82 21.69 5.10
CA ILE A 84 -3.54 21.04 3.80
C ILE A 84 -2.36 20.09 3.94
N LEU A 85 -1.22 20.57 4.47
CA LEU A 85 -0.01 19.75 4.65
C LEU A 85 -0.24 18.54 5.57
N ALA A 86 -1.07 18.68 6.60
CA ALA A 86 -1.40 17.58 7.52
C ALA A 86 -2.32 16.53 6.89
N SER A 87 -3.20 16.95 5.95
CA SER A 87 -4.12 16.05 5.24
C SER A 87 -3.52 15.33 4.04
N MET A 88 -2.32 15.74 3.59
CA MET A 88 -1.65 15.10 2.45
C MET A 88 -1.24 13.67 2.75
N VAL A 89 -1.41 12.80 1.77
CA VAL A 89 -0.98 11.40 1.81
C VAL A 89 0.52 11.28 1.60
N GLU A 90 1.10 12.22 0.84
CA GLU A 90 2.53 12.30 0.57
C GLU A 90 3.31 12.93 1.72
N GLY A 91 4.55 12.50 1.87
CA GLY A 91 5.53 13.18 2.71
C GLY A 91 6.04 14.44 2.00
N VAL A 92 6.07 15.57 2.72
CA VAL A 92 6.52 16.86 2.18
C VAL A 92 7.65 17.41 3.03
N LEU A 93 8.72 17.84 2.34
CA LEU A 93 9.89 18.50 2.91
C LEU A 93 10.15 19.79 2.12
N ILE A 94 10.49 20.86 2.82
CA ILE A 94 11.10 22.06 2.22
C ILE A 94 12.49 22.22 2.82
N ALA A 95 13.49 22.34 1.95
CA ALA A 95 14.87 22.63 2.33
C ALA A 95 15.30 23.93 1.65
N ASP A 96 16.21 24.69 2.30
CA ASP A 96 16.85 25.85 1.70
C ASP A 96 18.03 25.46 0.78
N ASP A 97 18.70 26.43 0.21
CA ASP A 97 19.88 26.28 -0.64
C ASP A 97 21.09 25.65 0.09
N ASN A 98 21.15 25.77 1.42
CA ASN A 98 22.15 25.12 2.28
C ASN A 98 21.74 23.72 2.71
N MET A 99 20.70 23.13 2.13
CA MET A 99 20.14 21.83 2.50
C MET A 99 19.62 21.75 3.94
N GLN A 100 19.31 22.88 4.58
CA GLN A 100 18.68 22.91 5.90
C GLN A 100 17.16 22.75 5.75
N ILE A 101 16.60 21.92 6.60
CA ILE A 101 15.17 21.63 6.61
C ILE A 101 14.39 22.78 7.22
N ARG A 102 13.51 23.39 6.43
CA ARG A 102 12.64 24.51 6.84
C ARG A 102 11.22 24.07 7.15
N LEU A 103 10.77 22.98 6.54
CA LEU A 103 9.43 22.43 6.78
C LEU A 103 9.44 20.93 6.56
N VAL A 104 8.73 20.22 7.42
CA VAL A 104 8.38 18.80 7.27
C VAL A 104 6.93 18.62 7.69
N ASN A 105 6.13 17.94 6.87
CA ASN A 105 4.76 17.62 7.26
C ASN A 105 4.72 16.37 8.18
N GLU A 106 3.62 16.22 8.88
CA GLU A 106 3.42 15.13 9.84
C GLU A 106 3.48 13.74 9.18
N ARG A 107 3.05 13.66 7.90
CA ARG A 107 3.09 12.43 7.13
C ARG A 107 4.53 11.95 6.91
N LEU A 108 5.45 12.84 6.52
CA LEU A 108 6.86 12.50 6.33
C LEU A 108 7.54 12.08 7.64
N GLN A 109 7.21 12.78 8.74
CA GLN A 109 7.73 12.39 10.05
C GLN A 109 7.34 10.96 10.42
N ARG A 110 6.07 10.57 10.17
CA ARG A 110 5.59 9.21 10.40
C ARG A 110 6.20 8.19 9.43
N MET A 111 6.31 8.53 8.14
CA MET A 111 6.87 7.64 7.11
C MET A 111 8.30 7.19 7.45
N PHE A 112 9.14 8.10 7.93
CA PHE A 112 10.56 7.83 8.19
C PHE A 112 10.91 7.77 9.68
N SER A 113 9.90 7.79 10.56
CA SER A 113 10.10 7.83 12.02
C SER A 113 11.10 8.92 12.44
N LEU A 114 10.96 10.10 11.84
CA LEU A 114 11.88 11.21 12.05
C LEU A 114 11.81 11.75 13.49
N PRO A 115 12.90 12.37 13.98
CA PRO A 115 12.88 13.01 15.29
C PRO A 115 11.83 14.12 15.37
N LYS A 116 11.32 14.39 16.58
CA LYS A 116 10.23 15.37 16.83
C LYS A 116 10.55 16.79 16.35
N SER A 117 11.81 17.15 16.20
CA SER A 117 12.24 18.46 15.68
C SER A 117 13.36 18.28 14.65
N PRO A 118 12.99 17.99 13.37
CA PRO A 118 13.96 17.91 12.28
C PRO A 118 14.37 19.27 11.71
N MET A 119 13.77 20.38 12.19
CA MET A 119 14.02 21.75 11.73
C MET A 119 15.47 22.18 12.01
N ASP A 120 15.99 22.99 11.10
CA ASP A 120 17.36 23.55 11.14
C ASP A 120 18.50 22.50 11.13
N ARG A 121 18.16 21.23 10.87
CA ARG A 121 19.12 20.18 10.55
C ARG A 121 19.26 20.03 9.04
N THR A 122 20.38 19.50 8.60
CA THR A 122 20.58 19.19 7.20
C THR A 122 19.79 17.95 6.77
N VAL A 123 19.40 17.92 5.50
CA VAL A 123 18.73 16.74 4.91
C VAL A 123 19.56 15.47 5.14
N MET A 124 20.90 15.57 5.04
CA MET A 124 21.79 14.43 5.24
C MET A 124 21.82 13.92 6.68
N GLU A 125 21.74 14.80 7.66
CA GLU A 125 21.69 14.40 9.08
C GLU A 125 20.40 13.65 9.43
N VAL A 126 19.29 14.02 8.78
CA VAL A 126 17.96 13.48 9.08
C VAL A 126 17.69 12.19 8.30
N PHE A 127 17.93 12.19 7.00
CA PHE A 127 17.60 11.03 6.13
C PHE A 127 18.78 10.06 5.97
N ARG A 128 20.02 10.50 6.22
CA ARG A 128 21.24 9.69 6.06
C ARG A 128 21.32 9.00 4.69
N ASN A 129 20.81 9.66 3.68
CA ASN A 129 20.73 9.10 2.33
C ASN A 129 21.18 10.13 1.29
N HIS A 130 22.23 9.77 0.54
CA HIS A 130 22.81 10.64 -0.48
C HIS A 130 21.89 10.92 -1.65
N LEU A 131 20.98 10.00 -1.99
CA LEU A 131 20.09 10.14 -3.12
C LEU A 131 19.10 11.29 -2.89
N VAL A 132 18.56 11.42 -1.67
CA VAL A 132 17.66 12.55 -1.33
C VAL A 132 18.39 13.87 -1.49
N GLN A 133 19.63 13.95 -1.01
CA GLN A 133 20.46 15.15 -1.15
C GLN A 133 20.78 15.46 -2.63
N GLN A 134 21.10 14.44 -3.42
CA GLN A 134 21.40 14.58 -4.85
C GLN A 134 20.22 15.13 -5.63
N VAL A 135 19.01 14.55 -5.46
CA VAL A 135 17.79 14.98 -6.15
C VAL A 135 17.47 16.45 -5.84
N ILE A 136 17.68 16.89 -4.58
CA ILE A 136 17.50 18.29 -4.20
C ILE A 136 18.50 19.17 -4.90
N ARG A 137 19.79 18.81 -4.87
CA ARG A 137 20.85 19.59 -5.50
C ARG A 137 20.65 19.74 -7.01
N GLU A 138 20.36 18.64 -7.68
CA GLU A 138 20.09 18.65 -9.12
C GLU A 138 18.87 19.52 -9.49
N ALA A 139 17.83 19.53 -8.65
CA ALA A 139 16.67 20.39 -8.85
C ALA A 139 17.02 21.88 -8.65
N LEU A 140 17.86 22.20 -7.66
CA LEU A 140 18.32 23.59 -7.43
C LEU A 140 19.23 24.06 -8.56
N ASP A 141 20.19 23.23 -9.00
CA ASP A 141 21.16 23.59 -10.04
C ASP A 141 20.52 23.74 -11.42
N THR A 142 19.62 22.84 -11.78
CA THR A 142 18.97 22.84 -13.09
C THR A 142 17.73 23.71 -13.17
N GLY A 143 17.09 24.00 -12.02
CA GLY A 143 15.79 24.68 -11.94
C GLY A 143 14.64 23.88 -12.52
N LYS A 144 14.85 22.57 -12.79
CA LYS A 144 13.83 21.65 -13.32
C LYS A 144 13.47 20.60 -12.27
N PRO A 145 12.23 20.08 -12.31
CA PRO A 145 11.87 18.96 -11.45
C PRO A 145 12.82 17.77 -11.66
N GLN A 146 13.29 17.18 -10.56
CA GLN A 146 14.11 15.97 -10.54
C GLN A 146 13.40 14.91 -9.74
N SER A 147 13.54 13.66 -10.18
CA SER A 147 12.88 12.53 -9.51
C SER A 147 13.80 11.32 -9.46
N ALA A 148 13.82 10.64 -8.31
CA ALA A 148 14.53 9.38 -8.16
C ALA A 148 13.75 8.42 -7.26
N GLU A 149 14.07 7.13 -7.35
CA GLU A 149 13.48 6.10 -6.51
C GLU A 149 14.40 5.78 -5.34
N LEU A 150 13.86 5.89 -4.14
CA LEU A 150 14.53 5.62 -2.87
C LEU A 150 14.01 4.33 -2.28
N GLN A 151 14.92 3.42 -1.93
CA GLN A 151 14.62 2.28 -1.08
C GLN A 151 15.10 2.58 0.34
N ALA A 152 14.25 2.35 1.33
CA ALA A 152 14.58 2.57 2.72
C ALA A 152 13.99 1.47 3.61
N GLU A 153 14.78 0.99 4.57
CA GLU A 153 14.29 0.13 5.63
C GLU A 153 13.60 1.00 6.69
N ILE A 154 12.30 0.86 6.81
CA ILE A 154 11.49 1.60 7.77
C ILE A 154 11.08 0.67 8.90
N ARG A 155 11.22 1.15 10.13
CA ARG A 155 10.76 0.43 11.31
C ARG A 155 9.25 0.59 11.45
N ASP A 156 8.54 -0.55 11.37
CA ASP A 156 7.11 -0.62 11.64
C ASP A 156 6.90 -1.51 12.88
N GLY A 157 6.71 -0.87 14.03
CA GLY A 157 6.70 -1.55 15.32
C GLY A 157 8.04 -2.23 15.64
N GLU A 158 8.03 -3.57 15.78
CA GLU A 158 9.24 -4.38 16.04
C GLU A 158 9.91 -4.92 14.76
N ARG A 159 9.31 -4.71 13.59
CA ARG A 159 9.83 -5.24 12.31
C ARG A 159 10.39 -4.13 11.45
N PHE A 160 11.41 -4.46 10.69
CA PHE A 160 11.92 -3.62 9.61
C PHE A 160 11.25 -4.06 8.31
N GLN A 161 10.72 -3.09 7.55
CA GLN A 161 10.14 -3.31 6.23
C GLN A 161 10.90 -2.48 5.21
N LEU A 162 11.28 -3.13 4.10
CA LEU A 162 11.80 -2.42 2.95
C LEU A 162 10.64 -1.72 2.24
N LYS A 163 10.72 -0.39 2.17
CA LYS A 163 9.76 0.46 1.48
C LYS A 163 10.39 1.16 0.30
N HIS A 164 9.57 1.41 -0.72
CA HIS A 164 9.96 2.10 -1.94
C HIS A 164 9.28 3.46 -1.99
N PHE A 165 10.05 4.51 -2.17
CA PHE A 165 9.55 5.87 -2.29
C PHE A 165 9.97 6.48 -3.62
N GLN A 166 9.06 7.13 -4.30
CA GLN A 166 9.40 8.06 -5.36
C GLN A 166 9.63 9.43 -4.73
N VAL A 167 10.85 9.95 -4.85
CA VAL A 167 11.25 11.25 -4.33
C VAL A 167 11.31 12.23 -5.51
N THR A 168 10.51 13.27 -5.45
CA THR A 168 10.49 14.34 -6.48
C THR A 168 10.84 15.66 -5.83
N SER A 169 11.83 16.35 -6.36
CA SER A 169 12.28 17.67 -5.91
C SER A 169 12.00 18.73 -6.97
N VAL A 170 11.46 19.87 -6.53
CA VAL A 170 11.18 21.04 -7.36
C VAL A 170 11.83 22.27 -6.73
N SER A 171 12.59 23.05 -7.50
CA SER A 171 13.18 24.27 -6.99
C SER A 171 12.12 25.36 -6.76
N LEU A 172 12.13 25.96 -5.58
CA LEU A 172 11.31 27.10 -5.21
C LEU A 172 12.11 28.38 -5.52
N ARG A 173 11.71 29.08 -6.57
CA ARG A 173 12.28 30.41 -6.90
C ARG A 173 11.41 31.46 -6.26
N SER A 174 12.03 32.39 -5.51
CA SER A 174 11.33 33.58 -5.06
C SER A 174 11.27 34.60 -6.17
N SER A 175 10.21 35.40 -6.15
CA SER A 175 10.09 36.61 -7.01
C SER A 175 11.07 37.71 -6.57
N ASP A 176 11.65 37.58 -5.38
CA ASP A 176 12.62 38.53 -4.82
C ASP A 176 14.04 37.99 -5.05
N PRO A 177 14.93 38.74 -5.76
CA PRO A 177 16.30 38.33 -6.03
C PRO A 177 17.16 38.10 -4.77
N GLU A 178 16.78 38.68 -3.63
CA GLU A 178 17.47 38.53 -2.34
C GLU A 178 16.88 37.37 -1.48
N SER A 179 15.80 36.74 -1.92
CA SER A 179 15.18 35.64 -1.19
C SER A 179 15.85 34.33 -1.54
N THR A 180 16.22 33.58 -0.51
CA THR A 180 16.86 32.26 -0.58
C THR A 180 16.05 31.31 -1.46
N ALA A 181 16.70 30.76 -2.49
CA ALA A 181 16.18 29.65 -3.25
C ALA A 181 16.07 28.46 -2.31
N GLY A 182 15.02 27.67 -2.45
CA GLY A 182 14.83 26.46 -1.70
C GLY A 182 14.29 25.37 -2.62
N ALA A 183 14.10 24.16 -2.10
CA ALA A 183 13.48 23.06 -2.82
C ALA A 183 12.31 22.47 -2.05
N LEU A 184 11.23 22.23 -2.76
CA LEU A 184 10.11 21.40 -2.30
C LEU A 184 10.39 19.95 -2.69
N VAL A 185 10.35 19.04 -1.73
CA VAL A 185 10.56 17.62 -1.95
C VAL A 185 9.32 16.85 -1.54
N ILE A 186 8.84 16.01 -2.43
CA ILE A 186 7.66 15.18 -2.23
C ILE A 186 8.11 13.72 -2.21
N PHE A 187 7.68 12.99 -1.17
CA PHE A 187 7.91 11.55 -0.99
C PHE A 187 6.58 10.81 -1.18
N HIS A 188 6.50 10.04 -2.24
CA HIS A 188 5.35 9.19 -2.55
C HIS A 188 5.71 7.73 -2.24
N ASP A 189 4.93 7.06 -1.36
CA ASP A 189 5.12 5.64 -1.05
C ASP A 189 4.58 4.80 -2.22
N VAL A 190 5.47 4.18 -2.97
CA VAL A 190 5.17 3.32 -4.12
C VAL A 190 5.37 1.83 -3.83
N THR A 191 5.48 1.47 -2.55
CA THR A 191 5.80 0.09 -2.12
C THR A 191 4.79 -0.92 -2.67
N GLU A 192 3.49 -0.64 -2.56
CA GLU A 192 2.45 -1.52 -3.07
C GLU A 192 2.52 -1.65 -4.60
N ILE A 193 2.69 -0.54 -5.31
CA ILE A 193 2.82 -0.54 -6.78
C ILE A 193 4.02 -1.38 -7.20
N ARG A 194 5.18 -1.19 -6.55
CA ARG A 194 6.41 -1.94 -6.86
C ARG A 194 6.30 -3.42 -6.52
N SER A 195 5.65 -3.77 -5.43
CA SER A 195 5.40 -5.17 -5.08
C SER A 195 4.52 -5.86 -6.14
N LEU A 196 3.45 -5.20 -6.58
CA LEU A 196 2.57 -5.71 -7.65
C LEU A 196 3.31 -5.83 -8.99
N GLU A 197 4.15 -4.85 -9.35
CA GLU A 197 4.98 -4.93 -10.57
C GLU A 197 6.01 -6.07 -10.49
N ALA A 198 6.63 -6.29 -9.33
CA ALA A 198 7.59 -7.38 -9.12
C ALA A 198 6.91 -8.75 -9.29
N VAL A 199 5.75 -8.96 -8.62
CA VAL A 199 4.95 -10.18 -8.76
C VAL A 199 4.53 -10.41 -10.22
N ARG A 200 4.14 -9.35 -10.95
CA ARG A 200 3.78 -9.45 -12.36
C ARG A 200 4.97 -9.83 -13.25
N LYS A 201 6.14 -9.22 -13.02
CA LYS A 201 7.36 -9.55 -13.77
C LYS A 201 7.80 -10.99 -13.54
N GLU A 202 7.77 -11.42 -12.27
CA GLU A 202 8.09 -12.79 -11.89
C GLU A 202 7.10 -13.79 -12.52
N PHE A 203 5.81 -13.48 -12.50
CA PHE A 203 4.80 -14.31 -13.17
C PHE A 203 5.10 -14.50 -14.66
N VAL A 204 5.38 -13.42 -15.42
CA VAL A 204 5.69 -13.50 -16.85
C VAL A 204 6.97 -14.32 -17.09
N ALA A 205 8.00 -14.13 -16.28
CA ALA A 205 9.24 -14.89 -16.37
C ALA A 205 9.00 -16.39 -16.14
N ASN A 206 8.25 -16.74 -15.07
CA ASN A 206 7.93 -18.13 -14.73
C ASN A 206 7.06 -18.80 -15.80
N VAL A 207 6.05 -18.11 -16.35
CA VAL A 207 5.26 -18.61 -17.50
C VAL A 207 6.17 -18.93 -18.67
N SER A 208 7.07 -18.01 -19.04
CA SER A 208 7.99 -18.18 -20.17
C SER A 208 8.89 -19.39 -19.97
N HIS A 209 9.40 -19.62 -18.77
CA HIS A 209 10.24 -20.77 -18.46
C HIS A 209 9.45 -22.09 -18.47
N GLU A 210 8.26 -22.14 -17.86
CA GLU A 210 7.44 -23.36 -17.81
C GLU A 210 6.85 -23.74 -19.19
N LEU A 211 6.68 -22.79 -20.11
CA LEU A 211 6.31 -23.06 -21.51
C LEU A 211 7.51 -23.53 -22.35
N ARG A 212 8.68 -22.92 -22.20
CA ARG A 212 9.86 -23.19 -22.99
C ARG A 212 10.36 -24.61 -22.79
N THR A 213 10.40 -25.10 -21.55
CA THR A 213 10.94 -26.42 -21.23
C THR A 213 10.23 -27.57 -21.97
N PRO A 214 8.90 -27.77 -21.85
CA PRO A 214 8.20 -28.83 -22.60
C PRO A 214 8.29 -28.65 -24.11
N LEU A 215 8.26 -27.41 -24.62
CA LEU A 215 8.39 -27.11 -26.03
C LEU A 215 9.76 -27.57 -26.58
N SER A 216 10.86 -27.23 -25.88
CA SER A 216 12.20 -27.66 -26.30
C SER A 216 12.37 -29.18 -26.30
N ILE A 217 11.73 -29.88 -25.35
CA ILE A 217 11.75 -31.33 -25.29
C ILE A 217 11.01 -31.93 -26.51
N ILE A 218 9.80 -31.41 -26.81
CA ILE A 218 9.02 -31.82 -27.97
C ILE A 218 9.83 -31.60 -29.25
N THR A 219 10.40 -30.40 -29.42
CA THR A 219 11.18 -30.04 -30.61
C THR A 219 12.40 -30.96 -30.75
N GLY A 220 13.17 -31.19 -29.68
CA GLY A 220 14.37 -32.05 -29.75
C GLY A 220 14.07 -33.50 -30.10
N TYR A 221 13.00 -34.12 -29.57
CA TYR A 221 12.59 -35.43 -29.96
C TYR A 221 12.05 -35.48 -31.40
N LEU A 222 11.35 -34.43 -31.84
CA LEU A 222 10.86 -34.31 -33.21
C LEU A 222 12.03 -34.23 -34.21
N GLU A 223 13.04 -33.42 -33.93
CA GLU A 223 14.26 -33.31 -34.75
C GLU A 223 14.97 -34.65 -34.82
N THR A 224 15.12 -35.37 -33.67
CA THR A 224 15.72 -36.71 -33.65
C THR A 224 14.94 -37.71 -34.54
N LEU A 225 13.62 -37.66 -34.54
CA LEU A 225 12.77 -38.50 -35.38
C LEU A 225 12.89 -38.15 -36.88
N ILE A 226 13.03 -36.87 -37.24
CA ILE A 226 13.21 -36.37 -38.59
C ILE A 226 14.59 -36.79 -39.14
N ASP A 227 15.63 -36.74 -38.31
CA ASP A 227 17.00 -37.12 -38.68
C ASP A 227 17.23 -38.64 -38.81
N GLY A 228 16.16 -39.43 -38.78
CA GLY A 228 16.20 -40.88 -39.02
C GLY A 228 15.76 -41.70 -37.82
N GLY A 229 15.55 -41.09 -36.67
CA GLY A 229 15.01 -41.74 -35.45
C GLY A 229 15.89 -42.89 -34.93
N GLY A 230 15.30 -43.72 -34.08
CA GLY A 230 15.85 -44.95 -33.55
C GLY A 230 15.09 -46.19 -34.07
N ASP A 231 15.24 -47.30 -33.37
CA ASP A 231 14.38 -48.45 -33.59
C ASP A 231 12.91 -48.15 -33.24
N PRO A 232 11.95 -48.97 -33.69
CA PRO A 232 10.51 -48.72 -33.46
C PRO A 232 10.12 -48.55 -32.00
N GLU A 233 10.81 -49.21 -31.08
CA GLU A 233 10.53 -49.11 -29.63
C GLU A 233 11.00 -47.76 -29.06
N THR A 234 12.19 -47.32 -29.48
CA THR A 234 12.74 -46.01 -29.12
C THR A 234 11.88 -44.89 -29.69
N ASN A 235 11.43 -44.99 -30.96
CA ASN A 235 10.55 -44.01 -31.57
C ASN A 235 9.19 -43.92 -30.83
N SER A 236 8.63 -45.07 -30.42
CA SER A 236 7.41 -45.10 -29.61
C SER A 236 7.59 -44.39 -28.27
N ARG A 237 8.73 -44.56 -27.60
CA ARG A 237 9.04 -43.86 -26.36
C ARG A 237 9.18 -42.34 -26.55
N PHE A 238 9.77 -41.91 -27.66
CA PHE A 238 9.85 -40.48 -28.01
C PHE A 238 8.47 -39.88 -28.23
N LEU A 239 7.60 -40.53 -28.97
CA LEU A 239 6.22 -40.11 -29.21
C LEU A 239 5.42 -40.04 -27.93
N LEU A 240 5.53 -41.00 -27.02
CA LEU A 240 4.88 -40.99 -25.71
C LEU A 240 5.37 -39.82 -24.83
N THR A 241 6.68 -39.55 -24.89
CA THR A 241 7.27 -38.43 -24.14
C THR A 241 6.78 -37.09 -24.66
N MET A 242 6.77 -36.94 -26.01
CA MET A 242 6.23 -35.74 -26.66
C MET A 242 4.76 -35.52 -26.31
N HIS A 243 3.95 -36.60 -26.37
CA HIS A 243 2.54 -36.56 -26.00
C HIS A 243 2.33 -36.10 -24.56
N LYS A 244 3.12 -36.64 -23.61
CA LYS A 244 3.11 -36.22 -22.19
C LYS A 244 3.41 -34.72 -22.02
N HIS A 245 4.42 -34.22 -22.74
CA HIS A 245 4.81 -32.81 -22.67
C HIS A 245 3.80 -31.87 -23.34
N ALA A 246 3.17 -32.29 -24.47
CA ALA A 246 2.10 -31.55 -25.12
C ALA A 246 0.86 -31.46 -24.23
N HIS A 247 0.47 -32.57 -23.57
CA HIS A 247 -0.63 -32.55 -22.59
C HIS A 247 -0.34 -31.63 -21.41
N ARG A 248 0.88 -31.65 -20.88
CA ARG A 248 1.32 -30.73 -19.83
C ARG A 248 1.21 -29.26 -20.25
N LEU A 249 1.59 -28.95 -21.49
CA LEU A 249 1.52 -27.60 -22.04
C LEU A 249 0.07 -27.11 -22.14
N ASN A 250 -0.86 -27.98 -22.59
CA ASN A 250 -2.29 -27.67 -22.61
C ASN A 250 -2.83 -27.36 -21.20
N MET A 251 -2.53 -28.21 -20.21
CA MET A 251 -2.93 -27.96 -18.81
C MET A 251 -2.41 -26.62 -18.30
N LEU A 252 -1.17 -26.26 -18.63
CA LEU A 252 -0.57 -25.00 -18.22
C LEU A 252 -1.29 -23.78 -18.85
N ILE A 253 -1.69 -23.89 -20.13
CA ILE A 253 -2.47 -22.87 -20.82
C ILE A 253 -3.87 -22.74 -20.19
N GLU A 254 -4.54 -23.84 -19.89
CA GLU A 254 -5.85 -23.83 -19.22
C GLU A 254 -5.78 -23.20 -17.83
N ASP A 255 -4.75 -23.51 -17.06
CA ASP A 255 -4.48 -22.90 -15.74
C ASP A 255 -4.26 -21.38 -15.86
N LEU A 256 -3.47 -20.94 -16.85
CA LEU A 256 -3.22 -19.52 -17.10
C LEU A 256 -4.49 -18.77 -17.50
N LEU A 257 -5.30 -19.36 -18.37
CA LEU A 257 -6.59 -18.79 -18.77
C LEU A 257 -7.55 -18.70 -17.58
N ALA A 258 -7.59 -19.72 -16.71
CA ALA A 258 -8.40 -19.71 -15.50
C ALA A 258 -7.99 -18.58 -14.55
N ILE A 259 -6.67 -18.41 -14.30
CA ILE A 259 -6.17 -17.30 -13.47
C ILE A 259 -6.53 -15.95 -14.10
N SER A 260 -6.28 -15.78 -15.40
CA SER A 260 -6.58 -14.53 -16.12
C SER A 260 -8.07 -14.16 -16.04
N GLN A 261 -8.94 -15.15 -16.16
CA GLN A 261 -10.39 -14.95 -16.00
C GLN A 261 -10.75 -14.55 -14.55
N LEU A 262 -10.22 -15.25 -13.56
CA LEU A 262 -10.50 -14.98 -12.13
C LEU A 262 -9.98 -13.60 -11.66
N GLU A 263 -8.88 -13.09 -12.24
CA GLU A 263 -8.32 -11.77 -11.91
C GLU A 263 -9.00 -10.62 -12.64
N SER A 264 -9.69 -10.92 -13.74
CA SER A 264 -10.43 -9.91 -14.47
C SER A 264 -11.61 -9.42 -13.65
N LYS A 265 -11.64 -8.11 -13.31
CA LYS A 265 -12.82 -7.46 -12.69
C LYS A 265 -14.11 -7.61 -13.52
N LYS A 266 -14.00 -8.07 -14.76
CA LYS A 266 -15.13 -8.34 -15.67
C LYS A 266 -15.58 -9.81 -15.63
N SER A 267 -14.89 -10.69 -14.90
CA SER A 267 -15.31 -12.09 -14.75
C SER A 267 -16.55 -12.12 -13.86
N THR A 268 -17.71 -12.24 -14.48
CA THR A 268 -18.96 -12.50 -13.78
C THR A 268 -18.98 -13.98 -13.41
N LEU A 269 -18.76 -14.28 -12.14
CA LEU A 269 -19.07 -15.61 -11.60
C LEU A 269 -20.59 -15.83 -11.72
N HIS A 270 -20.97 -17.01 -12.15
CA HIS A 270 -22.39 -17.38 -12.27
C HIS A 270 -22.87 -18.01 -10.96
N PHE A 271 -23.21 -17.15 -9.99
CA PHE A 271 -23.70 -17.62 -8.70
C PHE A 271 -25.10 -18.22 -8.83
N GLN A 272 -25.23 -19.47 -8.39
CA GLN A 272 -26.50 -20.19 -8.31
C GLN A 272 -26.54 -21.09 -7.08
N PRO A 273 -27.74 -21.45 -6.57
CA PRO A 273 -27.84 -22.38 -5.45
C PRO A 273 -27.22 -23.73 -5.81
N SER A 274 -26.03 -24.03 -5.28
CA SER A 274 -25.23 -25.19 -5.61
C SER A 274 -25.13 -26.14 -4.42
N ASP A 275 -25.22 -27.44 -4.67
CA ASP A 275 -25.01 -28.49 -3.68
C ASP A 275 -23.55 -28.93 -3.72
N ILE A 276 -22.86 -28.74 -2.60
CA ILE A 276 -21.44 -29.09 -2.48
C ILE A 276 -21.23 -30.61 -2.52
N ALA A 277 -22.15 -31.39 -1.97
CA ALA A 277 -22.05 -32.85 -2.01
C ALA A 277 -22.08 -33.37 -3.44
N ASP A 278 -22.98 -32.83 -4.28
CA ASP A 278 -23.05 -33.18 -5.71
C ASP A 278 -21.76 -32.83 -6.45
N SER A 279 -21.17 -31.65 -6.17
CA SER A 279 -19.91 -31.23 -6.75
C SER A 279 -18.74 -32.16 -6.34
N ILE A 280 -18.69 -32.59 -5.08
CA ILE A 280 -17.68 -33.56 -4.59
C ILE A 280 -17.86 -34.91 -5.30
N TYR A 281 -19.09 -35.41 -5.46
CA TYR A 281 -19.33 -36.67 -6.16
C TYR A 281 -18.90 -36.61 -7.64
N ARG A 282 -19.24 -35.52 -8.36
CA ARG A 282 -18.82 -35.31 -9.77
C ARG A 282 -17.30 -35.29 -9.91
N VAL A 283 -16.60 -34.56 -9.03
CA VAL A 283 -15.13 -34.48 -9.07
C VAL A 283 -14.48 -35.83 -8.78
N ARG A 284 -15.00 -36.58 -7.80
CA ARG A 284 -14.52 -37.93 -7.53
C ARG A 284 -14.69 -38.85 -8.75
N GLU A 285 -15.84 -38.80 -9.44
CA GLU A 285 -16.13 -39.57 -10.64
C GLU A 285 -15.16 -39.18 -11.79
N GLN A 286 -14.90 -37.92 -12.01
CA GLN A 286 -13.92 -37.44 -12.99
C GLN A 286 -12.50 -37.99 -12.74
N LEU A 287 -12.13 -38.19 -11.49
CA LEU A 287 -10.81 -38.70 -11.11
C LEU A 287 -10.79 -40.23 -10.88
N ASP A 288 -11.88 -40.95 -11.15
CA ASP A 288 -12.00 -42.40 -10.87
C ASP A 288 -10.93 -43.23 -11.61
N ALA A 289 -10.64 -42.91 -12.88
CA ALA A 289 -9.59 -43.61 -13.63
C ALA A 289 -8.21 -43.44 -12.95
N ARG A 290 -7.90 -42.22 -12.47
CA ARG A 290 -6.66 -41.91 -11.79
C ARG A 290 -6.57 -42.56 -10.40
N ILE A 291 -7.68 -42.60 -9.64
CA ILE A 291 -7.77 -43.26 -8.36
C ILE A 291 -7.44 -44.74 -8.52
N ARG A 292 -7.98 -45.40 -9.56
CA ARG A 292 -7.68 -46.80 -9.88
C ARG A 292 -6.21 -46.99 -10.31
N GLU A 293 -5.69 -46.13 -11.17
CA GLU A 293 -4.30 -46.20 -11.66
C GLU A 293 -3.30 -46.10 -10.48
N THR A 294 -3.54 -45.18 -9.55
CA THR A 294 -2.70 -45.01 -8.36
C THR A 294 -3.01 -46.01 -7.23
N ARG A 295 -4.03 -46.83 -7.38
CA ARG A 295 -4.54 -47.74 -6.35
C ARG A 295 -4.89 -47.03 -5.04
N SER A 296 -5.32 -45.80 -5.13
CA SER A 296 -5.64 -44.96 -3.97
C SER A 296 -7.07 -45.23 -3.47
N THR A 297 -7.30 -45.01 -2.18
CA THR A 297 -8.63 -45.07 -1.58
C THR A 297 -9.12 -43.67 -1.29
N VAL A 298 -10.29 -43.29 -1.83
CA VAL A 298 -10.93 -42.01 -1.53
C VAL A 298 -12.17 -42.20 -0.71
N THR A 299 -12.17 -41.72 0.52
CA THR A 299 -13.29 -41.81 1.47
C THR A 299 -14.03 -40.45 1.53
N LEU A 300 -15.37 -40.49 1.51
CA LEU A 300 -16.22 -39.33 1.60
C LEU A 300 -17.01 -39.34 2.90
N THR A 301 -16.88 -38.31 3.71
CA THR A 301 -17.65 -38.08 4.93
C THR A 301 -18.52 -36.86 4.77
N LEU A 302 -19.71 -37.05 4.24
CA LEU A 302 -20.63 -35.97 3.88
C LEU A 302 -21.91 -36.13 4.72
N PRO A 303 -22.23 -35.20 5.64
CA PRO A 303 -23.47 -35.25 6.41
C PRO A 303 -24.68 -35.02 5.51
N LYS A 304 -25.80 -35.70 5.83
CA LYS A 304 -27.06 -35.45 5.15
C LYS A 304 -27.56 -34.05 5.50
N GLY A 305 -27.96 -33.27 4.46
CA GLY A 305 -28.58 -31.96 4.68
C GLY A 305 -27.57 -30.79 4.76
N LEU A 306 -26.46 -30.88 4.06
CA LEU A 306 -25.61 -29.72 3.84
C LEU A 306 -26.45 -28.59 3.17
N PRO A 307 -26.29 -27.34 3.63
CA PRO A 307 -27.00 -26.22 3.00
C PRO A 307 -26.47 -25.98 1.58
N LYS A 308 -27.37 -25.59 0.67
CA LYS A 308 -26.95 -25.08 -0.64
C LYS A 308 -26.25 -23.75 -0.46
N ILE A 309 -25.13 -23.57 -1.14
CA ILE A 309 -24.38 -22.33 -1.15
C ILE A 309 -24.64 -21.55 -2.43
N GLN A 310 -24.54 -20.22 -2.40
CA GLN A 310 -24.52 -19.40 -3.63
C GLN A 310 -23.13 -19.47 -4.22
N ALA A 311 -22.96 -20.26 -5.29
CA ALA A 311 -21.66 -20.50 -5.88
C ALA A 311 -21.72 -20.71 -7.40
N ASP A 312 -20.64 -20.45 -8.07
CA ASP A 312 -20.37 -20.93 -9.42
C ASP A 312 -19.89 -22.41 -9.31
N ALA A 313 -20.82 -23.33 -9.57
CA ALA A 313 -20.58 -24.77 -9.41
C ALA A 313 -19.37 -25.25 -10.21
N PHE A 314 -19.17 -24.76 -11.44
CA PHE A 314 -18.03 -25.13 -12.30
C PHE A 314 -16.70 -24.72 -11.66
N ARG A 315 -16.62 -23.51 -11.11
CA ARG A 315 -15.41 -23.04 -10.43
C ARG A 315 -15.14 -23.79 -9.12
N VAL A 316 -16.18 -24.06 -8.35
CA VAL A 316 -16.02 -24.88 -7.12
C VAL A 316 -15.55 -26.30 -7.45
N GLU A 317 -16.09 -26.92 -8.50
CA GLU A 317 -15.62 -28.23 -8.97
C GLU A 317 -14.16 -28.18 -9.43
N GLN A 318 -13.74 -27.11 -10.12
CA GLN A 318 -12.34 -26.88 -10.50
C GLN A 318 -11.42 -26.80 -9.26
N ALA A 319 -11.86 -26.10 -8.21
CA ALA A 319 -11.10 -26.03 -6.95
C ALA A 319 -10.99 -27.40 -6.27
N LEU A 320 -12.09 -28.13 -6.16
CA LEU A 320 -12.12 -29.49 -5.60
C LEU A 320 -11.26 -30.46 -6.42
N TYR A 321 -11.32 -30.39 -7.74
CA TYR A 321 -10.49 -31.18 -8.63
C TYR A 321 -9.00 -30.95 -8.36
N ASN A 322 -8.58 -29.68 -8.28
CA ASN A 322 -7.19 -29.33 -7.99
C ASN A 322 -6.72 -29.84 -6.63
N LEU A 323 -7.56 -29.76 -5.61
CA LEU A 323 -7.23 -30.27 -4.26
C LEU A 323 -7.12 -31.80 -4.27
N LEU A 324 -8.08 -32.52 -4.87
CA LEU A 324 -8.09 -33.96 -4.91
C LEU A 324 -6.97 -34.52 -5.81
N ASP A 325 -6.73 -33.92 -6.98
CA ASP A 325 -5.62 -34.29 -7.87
C ASP A 325 -4.25 -34.06 -7.19
N ASN A 326 -4.12 -32.97 -6.42
CA ASN A 326 -2.93 -32.69 -5.64
C ASN A 326 -2.71 -33.75 -4.55
N ALA A 327 -3.76 -34.13 -3.81
CA ALA A 327 -3.72 -35.19 -2.83
C ALA A 327 -3.28 -36.54 -3.41
N LEU A 328 -3.82 -36.91 -4.59
CA LEU A 328 -3.44 -38.15 -5.30
C LEU A 328 -2.00 -38.10 -5.84
N LYS A 329 -1.49 -36.93 -6.24
CA LYS A 329 -0.12 -36.74 -6.77
C LYS A 329 0.96 -36.83 -5.71
N HIS A 330 0.68 -36.30 -4.52
CA HIS A 330 1.68 -36.14 -3.46
C HIS A 330 1.62 -37.24 -2.40
N SER A 331 0.71 -38.16 -2.52
CA SER A 331 0.69 -39.39 -1.74
C SER A 331 1.95 -40.22 -2.01
N ALA A 332 2.71 -40.49 -0.98
CA ALA A 332 4.06 -41.03 -1.08
C ALA A 332 4.11 -42.52 -1.52
N LYS A 333 2.98 -43.20 -1.62
CA LYS A 333 2.91 -44.66 -1.85
C LYS A 333 1.78 -45.02 -2.81
N SER A 334 2.00 -46.09 -3.60
CA SER A 334 0.90 -46.78 -4.26
C SER A 334 -0.09 -47.24 -3.18
N GLY A 335 -1.36 -46.83 -3.28
CA GLY A 335 -2.39 -47.12 -2.28
C GLY A 335 -2.62 -46.02 -1.24
N ALA A 336 -2.45 -44.78 -1.60
CA ALA A 336 -2.73 -43.60 -0.76
C ALA A 336 -4.17 -43.55 -0.24
N THR A 337 -4.34 -43.02 0.96
CA THR A 337 -5.66 -42.75 1.52
C THR A 337 -5.93 -41.23 1.49
N VAL A 338 -6.96 -40.85 0.74
CA VAL A 338 -7.45 -39.48 0.68
C VAL A 338 -8.84 -39.46 1.30
N SER A 339 -9.12 -38.50 2.20
CA SER A 339 -10.46 -38.25 2.71
C SER A 339 -10.97 -36.88 2.34
N ILE A 340 -12.25 -36.83 1.98
CA ILE A 340 -12.97 -35.54 1.78
C ILE A 340 -14.08 -35.49 2.83
N GLU A 341 -14.00 -34.48 3.67
CA GLU A 341 -14.98 -34.24 4.74
C GLU A 341 -15.68 -32.90 4.45
N ALA A 342 -17.01 -32.87 4.62
CA ALA A 342 -17.75 -31.62 4.61
C ALA A 342 -18.52 -31.46 5.92
N ARG A 343 -18.61 -30.21 6.39
CA ARG A 343 -19.44 -29.87 7.55
C ARG A 343 -19.97 -28.44 7.41
N THR A 344 -21.03 -28.16 8.12
CA THR A 344 -21.57 -26.79 8.24
C THR A 344 -21.08 -26.20 9.56
N GLU A 345 -20.60 -24.98 9.50
CA GLU A 345 -20.16 -24.23 10.67
C GLU A 345 -20.70 -22.79 10.53
N GLU A 346 -21.55 -22.37 11.50
CA GLU A 346 -22.25 -21.08 11.47
C GLU A 346 -22.98 -20.83 10.13
N ASN A 347 -22.48 -19.92 9.31
CA ASN A 347 -23.06 -19.55 8.00
C ASN A 347 -22.15 -19.97 6.83
N ALA A 348 -21.34 -21.00 6.99
CA ALA A 348 -20.40 -21.49 5.98
C ALA A 348 -20.43 -23.02 5.86
N VAL A 349 -20.12 -23.50 4.67
CA VAL A 349 -19.78 -24.90 4.41
C VAL A 349 -18.28 -25.03 4.38
N ILE A 350 -17.73 -25.91 5.21
CA ILE A 350 -16.31 -26.21 5.27
C ILE A 350 -16.09 -27.55 4.58
N VAL A 351 -15.18 -27.57 3.61
CA VAL A 351 -14.73 -28.79 2.94
C VAL A 351 -13.26 -28.98 3.24
N ALA A 352 -12.91 -30.13 3.77
CA ALA A 352 -11.54 -30.54 4.06
C ALA A 352 -11.12 -31.70 3.16
N VAL A 353 -9.99 -31.56 2.45
CA VAL A 353 -9.34 -32.63 1.71
C VAL A 353 -8.06 -33.01 2.45
N CYS A 354 -7.98 -34.26 2.88
CA CYS A 354 -6.84 -34.77 3.64
C CYS A 354 -6.15 -35.88 2.87
N ASP A 355 -4.82 -35.87 2.85
CA ASP A 355 -3.98 -36.96 2.31
C ASP A 355 -3.02 -37.49 3.37
N ASP A 356 -2.52 -38.69 3.12
CA ASP A 356 -1.50 -39.37 3.94
C ASP A 356 -0.08 -39.24 3.35
N GLY A 357 0.15 -38.19 2.57
CA GLY A 357 1.36 -37.99 1.80
C GLY A 357 2.58 -37.55 2.60
N VAL A 358 3.56 -37.01 1.87
CA VAL A 358 4.85 -36.56 2.45
C VAL A 358 4.75 -35.35 3.38
N GLY A 359 3.60 -34.67 3.38
CA GLY A 359 3.39 -33.44 4.14
C GLY A 359 4.17 -32.24 3.60
N ILE A 360 3.99 -31.09 4.23
CA ILE A 360 4.51 -29.80 3.81
C ILE A 360 5.31 -29.18 4.97
N PRO A 361 6.59 -28.82 4.77
CA PRO A 361 7.38 -28.13 5.78
C PRO A 361 6.72 -26.82 6.23
N LEU A 362 6.88 -26.45 7.49
CA LEU A 362 6.26 -25.24 8.06
C LEU A 362 6.71 -23.96 7.34
N SER A 363 7.97 -23.92 6.88
CA SER A 363 8.51 -22.81 6.11
C SER A 363 7.81 -22.60 4.77
N ASP A 364 7.30 -23.68 4.16
CA ASP A 364 6.70 -23.65 2.83
C ASP A 364 5.19 -23.38 2.86
N GLN A 365 4.52 -23.70 3.99
CA GLN A 365 3.06 -23.58 4.12
C GLN A 365 2.50 -22.18 3.79
N PRO A 366 3.15 -21.06 4.14
CA PRO A 366 2.69 -19.73 3.74
C PRO A 366 2.73 -19.50 2.22
N HIS A 367 3.62 -20.20 1.51
CA HIS A 367 3.96 -19.96 0.11
C HIS A 367 3.26 -20.91 -0.88
N ILE A 368 2.72 -22.05 -0.44
CA ILE A 368 2.15 -23.06 -1.35
C ILE A 368 0.98 -22.56 -2.20
N PHE A 369 0.34 -21.47 -1.82
CA PHE A 369 -0.73 -20.81 -2.59
C PHE A 369 -0.21 -19.73 -3.53
N GLU A 370 1.12 -19.51 -3.59
CA GLU A 370 1.75 -18.61 -4.55
C GLU A 370 1.84 -19.29 -5.92
N ARG A 371 1.83 -18.49 -6.97
CA ARG A 371 1.89 -19.00 -8.35
C ARG A 371 3.25 -19.61 -8.62
N PHE A 372 3.27 -20.78 -9.27
CA PHE A 372 4.48 -21.55 -9.62
C PHE A 372 5.29 -22.03 -8.42
N TYR A 373 4.81 -21.84 -7.18
CA TYR A 373 5.49 -22.34 -6.01
C TYR A 373 5.47 -23.86 -5.93
N ARG A 374 6.59 -24.44 -5.52
CA ARG A 374 6.76 -25.91 -5.33
C ARG A 374 7.76 -26.16 -4.22
N VAL A 375 7.39 -27.03 -3.29
CA VAL A 375 8.24 -27.45 -2.17
C VAL A 375 9.52 -28.17 -2.66
N HIS A 376 9.42 -29.01 -3.71
CA HIS A 376 10.54 -29.74 -4.31
C HIS A 376 10.54 -29.54 -5.83
N LYS A 377 11.45 -28.69 -6.36
CA LYS A 377 11.50 -28.34 -7.78
C LYS A 377 11.77 -29.52 -8.71
N ASP A 378 12.60 -30.50 -8.29
CA ASP A 378 13.03 -31.59 -9.15
C ASP A 378 12.04 -32.76 -9.18
N ARG A 379 11.54 -33.21 -8.03
CA ARG A 379 10.61 -34.35 -7.93
C ARG A 379 9.22 -34.05 -8.49
N SER A 380 8.79 -32.78 -8.42
CA SER A 380 7.48 -32.33 -8.93
C SER A 380 7.44 -32.08 -10.43
N ARG A 381 8.60 -32.03 -11.13
CA ARG A 381 8.63 -31.99 -12.61
C ARG A 381 8.18 -33.32 -13.21
N ASP A 382 8.57 -34.44 -12.63
CA ASP A 382 8.21 -35.78 -13.09
C ASP A 382 6.73 -36.09 -12.81
N ALA A 383 6.18 -35.55 -11.71
CA ALA A 383 4.77 -35.72 -11.32
C ALA A 383 3.78 -34.83 -12.14
N GLY A 384 4.27 -33.99 -13.06
CA GLY A 384 3.43 -33.23 -14.00
C GLY A 384 2.65 -32.04 -13.42
N GLY A 385 3.03 -31.52 -12.26
CA GLY A 385 2.37 -30.35 -11.68
C GLY A 385 2.78 -29.05 -12.37
N THR A 386 1.85 -28.10 -12.54
CA THR A 386 2.08 -26.74 -13.09
C THR A 386 2.58 -25.74 -12.03
N GLY A 387 2.30 -26.02 -10.75
CA GLY A 387 2.49 -25.08 -9.65
C GLY A 387 1.42 -23.97 -9.60
N LEU A 388 0.38 -24.07 -10.43
CA LEU A 388 -0.73 -23.10 -10.47
C LEU A 388 -1.99 -23.59 -9.77
N GLY A 389 -2.18 -24.91 -9.63
CA GLY A 389 -3.43 -25.49 -9.12
C GLY A 389 -3.85 -24.95 -7.76
N LEU A 390 -2.95 -24.87 -6.77
CA LEU A 390 -3.30 -24.33 -5.44
C LEU A 390 -3.55 -22.82 -5.47
N SER A 391 -2.88 -22.07 -6.33
CA SER A 391 -3.17 -20.65 -6.52
C SER A 391 -4.53 -20.43 -7.16
N ILE A 392 -4.96 -21.29 -8.09
CA ILE A 392 -6.30 -21.30 -8.68
C ILE A 392 -7.35 -21.57 -7.58
N VAL A 393 -7.12 -22.58 -6.72
CA VAL A 393 -8.01 -22.86 -5.57
C VAL A 393 -8.17 -21.60 -4.72
N LYS A 394 -7.08 -20.94 -4.33
CA LYS A 394 -7.11 -19.72 -3.53
C LYS A 394 -7.95 -18.62 -4.20
N HIS A 395 -7.73 -18.36 -5.49
CA HIS A 395 -8.47 -17.33 -6.22
C HIS A 395 -9.98 -17.66 -6.32
N ILE A 396 -10.31 -18.92 -6.62
CA ILE A 396 -11.72 -19.36 -6.69
C ILE A 396 -12.40 -19.16 -5.34
N VAL A 397 -11.79 -19.63 -4.26
CA VAL A 397 -12.35 -19.55 -2.91
C VAL A 397 -12.52 -18.08 -2.47
N GLN A 398 -11.52 -17.24 -2.73
CA GLN A 398 -11.60 -15.80 -2.44
C GLN A 398 -12.67 -15.08 -3.28
N ALA A 399 -12.81 -15.43 -4.55
CA ALA A 399 -13.86 -14.88 -5.42
C ALA A 399 -15.29 -15.29 -4.97
N HIS A 400 -15.41 -16.36 -4.18
CA HIS A 400 -16.64 -16.77 -3.51
C HIS A 400 -16.79 -16.20 -2.09
N GLY A 401 -15.95 -15.24 -1.69
CA GLY A 401 -15.99 -14.66 -0.33
C GLY A 401 -15.53 -15.62 0.76
N GLY A 402 -14.88 -16.72 0.40
CA GLY A 402 -14.41 -17.77 1.29
C GLY A 402 -12.93 -17.64 1.68
N ALA A 403 -12.44 -18.64 2.41
CA ALA A 403 -11.03 -18.76 2.83
C ALA A 403 -10.51 -20.19 2.61
N ILE A 404 -9.20 -20.30 2.30
CA ILE A 404 -8.48 -21.57 2.19
C ILE A 404 -7.32 -21.58 3.18
N ALA A 405 -7.14 -22.69 3.88
CA ALA A 405 -6.06 -22.90 4.82
C ALA A 405 -5.43 -24.28 4.61
N VAL A 406 -4.22 -24.45 5.11
CA VAL A 406 -3.51 -25.75 5.14
C VAL A 406 -3.07 -26.05 6.56
N GLN A 407 -3.15 -27.32 6.91
CA GLN A 407 -2.58 -27.91 8.13
C GLN A 407 -1.76 -29.13 7.69
N SER A 408 -0.47 -29.14 7.93
CA SER A 408 0.39 -30.22 7.49
C SER A 408 1.58 -30.38 8.42
N VAL A 409 1.99 -31.65 8.58
CA VAL A 409 3.20 -32.03 9.28
C VAL A 409 4.04 -32.90 8.34
N PRO A 410 5.34 -32.62 8.16
CA PRO A 410 6.20 -33.45 7.34
C PRO A 410 6.12 -34.94 7.73
N GLY A 411 5.87 -35.80 6.73
CA GLY A 411 5.71 -37.24 6.92
C GLY A 411 4.33 -37.71 7.37
N SER A 412 3.37 -36.79 7.61
CA SER A 412 2.02 -37.13 8.10
C SER A 412 0.90 -36.63 7.21
N GLY A 413 1.22 -36.23 5.97
CA GLY A 413 0.26 -35.73 4.98
C GLY A 413 -0.12 -34.27 5.16
N ALA A 414 -1.13 -33.85 4.39
CA ALA A 414 -1.66 -32.50 4.44
C ALA A 414 -3.19 -32.50 4.50
N LYS A 415 -3.74 -31.48 5.13
CA LYS A 415 -5.16 -31.18 5.21
C LYS A 415 -5.42 -29.78 4.66
N PHE A 416 -6.07 -29.69 3.52
CA PHE A 416 -6.53 -28.44 2.93
C PHE A 416 -7.97 -28.16 3.35
N ILE A 417 -8.24 -26.99 3.88
CA ILE A 417 -9.53 -26.61 4.46
C ILE A 417 -10.07 -25.41 3.66
N MET A 418 -11.14 -25.65 2.91
CA MET A 418 -11.84 -24.65 2.12
C MET A 418 -13.14 -24.26 2.84
N THR A 419 -13.31 -22.98 3.13
CA THR A 419 -14.50 -22.42 3.78
C THR A 419 -15.26 -21.60 2.75
N LEU A 420 -16.53 -21.90 2.52
CA LEU A 420 -17.40 -21.21 1.56
C LEU A 420 -18.65 -20.68 2.28
N PRO A 421 -18.98 -19.39 2.18
CA PRO A 421 -20.18 -18.83 2.81
C PRO A 421 -21.46 -19.41 2.17
N VAL A 422 -22.49 -19.65 2.99
CA VAL A 422 -23.81 -20.12 2.50
C VAL A 422 -24.51 -19.02 1.71
N ARG A 423 -24.40 -17.77 2.16
CA ARG A 423 -24.88 -16.59 1.45
C ARG A 423 -23.71 -15.65 1.20
N GLN A 424 -23.75 -14.98 0.06
CA GLN A 424 -22.85 -13.86 -0.17
C GLN A 424 -23.58 -12.58 0.24
N ASP A 425 -22.94 -11.76 1.05
CA ASP A 425 -23.42 -10.42 1.43
C ASP A 425 -23.20 -9.42 0.29
#